data_7152d0ff3fad43ca08dd3d7a552129f8
#
_entry.id   7152d0ff3fad43ca08dd3d7a552129f8
#
_cell.length_a   1.000
_cell.length_b   1.000
_cell.length_c   1.000
_cell.angle_alpha   90.00
_cell.angle_beta   90.00
_cell.angle_gamma   90.00
#
_symmetry.space_group_name_H-M   'P 1'
#
loop_
_entity.id
_entity.type
_entity.pdbx_description
1 polymer ?
#
loop_
_entity_poly.entity_id
_entity_poly.type
_entity_poly.pdbx_seq_one_letter_code
_entity_poly.pdbx_strand_id
1 'polypeptide(L)'
;MQIFGIFPQGKCQSEIKSKNNDIMTIGDIDLGVRPVLLAPMEDVTDASFRGICREQGADMVYTEFIPSEGLIRDAKKAYAKLKTSDDEAPVGIQIYGSDPDAMVEAAKMADHAPELVGGHGCDVIDINFGCPVSKIAGRGAGSGMMKDPNKMVMITKRIVEAVGKPVTVKTR
;
A
#
# COMPACT_ATOMS: atom_id res chain seq x y z
N MET A 1 1.90 5.86 14.52
CA MET A 1 1.45 5.40 13.19
C MET A 1 0.82 4.04 13.41
N GLN A 2 -0.48 3.91 13.27
CA GLN A 2 -1.14 2.60 13.43
C GLN A 2 -1.30 1.99 12.04
N ILE A 3 -0.65 0.86 11.81
CA ILE A 3 -0.88 0.01 10.66
C ILE A 3 -1.92 -1.01 11.11
N PHE A 4 -3.12 -0.96 10.55
CA PHE A 4 -4.19 -1.91 10.85
C PHE A 4 -4.38 -2.87 9.69
N GLY A 5 -4.32 -4.15 10.02
CA GLY A 5 -4.98 -5.21 9.30
C GLY A 5 -4.16 -5.91 8.23
N ILE A 6 -3.54 -7.02 8.62
CA ILE A 6 -3.17 -8.10 7.72
C ILE A 6 -4.40 -8.99 7.56
N PHE A 7 -4.90 -9.16 6.33
CA PHE A 7 -5.95 -10.14 6.04
C PHE A 7 -5.34 -11.32 5.29
N PRO A 8 -4.95 -12.41 5.96
CA PRO A 8 -4.70 -13.67 5.29
C PRO A 8 -6.04 -14.26 4.83
N GLN A 9 -6.04 -14.92 3.70
CA GLN A 9 -7.22 -15.65 3.23
C GLN A 9 -7.69 -16.63 4.31
N GLY A 10 -8.86 -16.38 4.89
CA GLY A 10 -9.61 -17.34 5.67
C GLY A 10 -9.83 -17.14 7.16
N LYS A 11 -9.20 -16.18 7.87
CA LYS A 11 -9.54 -15.91 9.29
C LYS A 11 -9.18 -14.47 9.67
N CYS A 12 -10.19 -13.71 10.09
CA CYS A 12 -10.00 -12.48 10.84
C CYS A 12 -9.46 -12.86 12.22
N GLN A 13 -8.18 -12.62 12.50
CA GLN A 13 -7.64 -12.73 13.85
C GLN A 13 -7.17 -11.37 14.31
N SER A 14 -8.00 -10.71 15.11
CA SER A 14 -7.64 -9.57 15.93
C SER A 14 -7.03 -10.09 17.22
N GLU A 15 -5.72 -10.25 17.30
CA GLU A 15 -4.99 -10.24 18.57
C GLU A 15 -3.54 -9.85 18.31
N ILE A 16 -3.26 -8.54 18.39
CA ILE A 16 -1.90 -8.06 18.62
C ILE A 16 -1.66 -8.11 20.12
N LYS A 17 -1.09 -9.19 20.62
CA LYS A 17 -0.48 -9.25 21.94
C LYS A 17 0.98 -8.87 21.80
N SER A 18 1.30 -7.59 21.97
CA SER A 18 2.66 -7.11 22.05
C SER A 18 3.34 -7.62 23.33
N LYS A 19 4.23 -8.58 23.18
CA LYS A 19 5.36 -8.77 24.08
C LYS A 19 6.58 -8.19 23.40
N ASN A 20 7.41 -7.47 24.13
CA ASN A 20 8.50 -6.60 23.64
C ASN A 20 9.59 -7.22 22.75
N ASN A 21 9.40 -8.38 22.15
CA ASN A 21 10.34 -9.10 21.28
C ASN A 21 9.66 -9.90 20.16
N ASP A 22 8.41 -9.61 19.81
CA ASP A 22 7.75 -10.33 18.72
C ASP A 22 8.24 -9.81 17.36
N ILE A 23 8.60 -10.72 16.46
CA ILE A 23 8.88 -10.43 15.06
C ILE A 23 7.61 -9.89 14.40
N MET A 24 7.72 -8.77 13.70
CA MET A 24 6.64 -8.24 12.89
C MET A 24 6.66 -8.89 11.51
N THR A 25 5.52 -9.41 11.06
CA THR A 25 5.37 -9.96 9.72
C THR A 25 4.22 -9.29 8.97
N ILE A 26 4.32 -9.22 7.64
CA ILE A 26 3.24 -8.86 6.73
C ILE A 26 3.07 -10.02 5.75
N GLY A 27 2.02 -10.84 5.90
CA GLY A 27 1.97 -12.13 5.22
C GLY A 27 3.18 -12.98 5.60
N ASP A 28 3.94 -13.45 4.61
CA ASP A 28 5.17 -14.22 4.80
C ASP A 28 6.44 -13.35 4.88
N ILE A 29 6.31 -12.03 4.82
CA ILE A 29 7.45 -11.10 4.88
C ILE A 29 7.83 -10.87 6.34
N ASP A 30 9.02 -11.32 6.73
CA ASP A 30 9.61 -11.06 8.05
C ASP A 30 10.29 -9.68 8.04
N LEU A 31 9.81 -8.77 8.87
CA LEU A 31 10.36 -7.42 9.04
C LEU A 31 11.24 -7.28 10.28
N GLY A 32 11.44 -8.38 11.02
CA GLY A 32 12.23 -8.37 12.25
C GLY A 32 11.52 -7.76 13.45
N VAL A 33 12.30 -7.42 14.47
CA VAL A 33 11.82 -6.86 15.73
C VAL A 33 11.87 -5.34 15.67
N ARG A 34 10.73 -4.65 15.84
CA ARG A 34 10.61 -3.18 15.79
C ARG A 34 11.08 -2.57 14.47
N PRO A 35 10.53 -3.00 13.33
CA PRO A 35 10.97 -2.53 12.03
C PRO A 35 10.71 -1.03 11.82
N VAL A 36 11.56 -0.40 11.00
CA VAL A 36 11.42 0.97 10.54
C VAL A 36 10.88 0.94 9.11
N LEU A 37 9.69 1.50 8.90
CA LEU A 37 9.03 1.54 7.61
C LEU A 37 8.99 2.98 7.08
N LEU A 38 9.44 3.19 5.84
CA LEU A 38 9.30 4.48 5.18
C LEU A 38 7.83 4.71 4.79
N ALA A 39 7.22 5.76 5.33
CA ALA A 39 5.85 6.12 4.99
C ALA A 39 5.73 6.62 3.53
N PRO A 40 4.63 6.30 2.82
CA PRO A 40 4.38 6.85 1.49
C PRO A 40 4.12 8.37 1.53
N MET A 41 4.86 9.13 0.72
CA MET A 41 4.77 10.59 0.67
C MET A 41 4.85 11.07 -0.79
N GLU A 42 3.82 11.79 -1.24
CA GLU A 42 3.79 12.40 -2.59
C GLU A 42 4.97 13.37 -2.77
N ASP A 43 5.57 13.33 -3.95
CA ASP A 43 6.74 14.14 -4.35
C ASP A 43 7.98 13.95 -3.45
N VAL A 44 8.04 12.90 -2.63
CA VAL A 44 9.16 12.61 -1.73
C VAL A 44 9.66 11.17 -1.87
N THR A 45 8.77 10.18 -1.79
CA THR A 45 9.17 8.76 -1.81
C THR A 45 9.28 8.21 -3.23
N ASP A 46 10.03 8.92 -4.09
CA ASP A 46 10.47 8.42 -5.39
C ASP A 46 11.48 7.27 -5.24
N ALA A 47 11.86 6.62 -6.35
CA ALA A 47 12.76 5.47 -6.33
C ALA A 47 14.11 5.81 -5.69
N SER A 48 14.67 7.01 -5.96
CA SER A 48 15.96 7.43 -5.43
C SER A 48 15.92 7.59 -3.92
N PHE A 49 14.88 8.22 -3.40
CA PHE A 49 14.72 8.42 -1.96
C PHE A 49 14.43 7.10 -1.23
N ARG A 50 13.62 6.21 -1.81
CA ARG A 50 13.39 4.87 -1.26
C ARG A 50 14.68 4.06 -1.17
N GLY A 51 15.50 4.07 -2.24
CA GLY A 51 16.81 3.42 -2.26
C GLY A 51 17.71 3.91 -1.14
N ILE A 52 17.86 5.23 -0.96
CA ILE A 52 18.62 5.83 0.14
C ILE A 52 18.09 5.36 1.50
N CYS A 53 16.79 5.35 1.70
CA CYS A 53 16.20 4.89 2.96
C CYS A 53 16.49 3.41 3.23
N ARG A 54 16.47 2.54 2.20
CA ARG A 54 16.89 1.14 2.32
C ARG A 54 18.35 1.02 2.74
N GLU A 55 19.25 1.75 2.08
CA GLU A 55 20.67 1.79 2.45
C GLU A 55 20.90 2.27 3.88
N GLN A 56 20.05 3.16 4.39
CA GLN A 56 20.11 3.66 5.77
C GLN A 56 19.38 2.76 6.78
N GLY A 57 18.89 1.58 6.37
CA GLY A 57 18.34 0.57 7.27
C GLY A 57 16.83 0.62 7.46
N ALA A 58 16.07 1.21 6.53
CA ALA A 58 14.63 1.01 6.52
C ALA A 58 14.32 -0.46 6.19
N ASP A 59 13.49 -1.12 6.99
CA ASP A 59 13.14 -2.54 6.82
C ASP A 59 12.13 -2.76 5.70
N MET A 60 11.34 -1.74 5.37
CA MET A 60 10.41 -1.73 4.25
C MET A 60 10.16 -0.29 3.77
N VAL A 61 9.91 -0.13 2.48
CA VAL A 61 9.57 1.17 1.88
C VAL A 61 8.24 1.10 1.13
N TYR A 62 7.64 2.27 0.90
CA TYR A 62 6.40 2.40 0.11
C TYR A 62 6.59 3.41 -1.00
N THR A 63 5.96 3.16 -2.15
CA THR A 63 5.91 4.13 -3.24
C THR A 63 5.13 5.38 -2.82
N GLU A 64 5.23 6.44 -3.60
CA GLU A 64 4.22 7.49 -3.57
C GLU A 64 2.83 6.88 -3.85
N PHE A 65 1.77 7.48 -3.29
CA PHE A 65 0.43 6.94 -3.52
C PHE A 65 -0.09 7.20 -4.93
N ILE A 66 -0.68 6.19 -5.54
CA ILE A 66 -1.08 6.18 -6.94
C ILE A 66 -2.61 6.28 -7.06
N PRO A 67 -3.15 7.25 -7.82
CA PRO A 67 -4.58 7.35 -8.04
C PRO A 67 -5.10 6.16 -8.86
N SER A 68 -6.09 5.43 -8.33
CA SER A 68 -6.70 4.28 -9.01
C SER A 68 -7.25 4.65 -10.39
N GLU A 69 -7.98 5.77 -10.47
CA GLU A 69 -8.49 6.26 -11.75
C GLU A 69 -7.39 6.67 -12.74
N GLY A 70 -6.22 7.08 -12.25
CA GLY A 70 -5.06 7.38 -13.07
C GLY A 70 -4.46 6.13 -13.68
N LEU A 71 -4.38 5.05 -12.92
CA LEU A 71 -3.90 3.75 -13.41
C LEU A 71 -4.81 3.19 -14.50
N ILE A 72 -6.09 3.06 -14.23
CA ILE A 72 -7.04 2.46 -15.19
C ILE A 72 -7.26 3.28 -16.47
N ARG A 73 -6.81 4.54 -16.49
CA ARG A 73 -6.83 5.42 -17.67
C ARG A 73 -5.47 5.59 -18.33
N ASP A 74 -4.53 4.72 -18.03
CA ASP A 74 -3.17 4.70 -18.60
C ASP A 74 -2.40 6.03 -18.45
N ALA A 75 -2.62 6.75 -17.34
CA ALA A 75 -1.91 7.99 -17.08
C ALA A 75 -0.41 7.73 -16.87
N LYS A 76 0.45 8.26 -17.73
CA LYS A 76 1.91 8.04 -17.72
C LYS A 76 2.54 8.23 -16.32
N LYS A 77 2.11 9.26 -15.57
CA LYS A 77 2.64 9.52 -14.23
C LYS A 77 2.22 8.45 -13.21
N ALA A 78 1.02 7.88 -13.34
CA ALA A 78 0.56 6.80 -12.47
C ALA A 78 1.34 5.52 -12.75
N TYR A 79 1.53 5.17 -14.01
CA TYR A 79 2.35 4.02 -14.44
C TYR A 79 3.80 4.13 -13.97
N ALA A 80 4.40 5.32 -14.08
CA ALA A 80 5.78 5.53 -13.65
C ALA A 80 5.98 5.22 -12.15
N LYS A 81 4.97 5.42 -11.31
CA LYS A 81 5.01 5.12 -9.87
C LYS A 81 4.85 3.63 -9.54
N LEU A 82 4.43 2.79 -10.49
CA LEU A 82 4.43 1.33 -10.32
C LEU A 82 5.83 0.73 -10.36
N LYS A 83 6.78 1.45 -10.97
CA LYS A 83 8.13 0.92 -11.18
C LYS A 83 8.92 0.93 -9.87
N THR A 84 9.43 -0.24 -9.53
CA THR A 84 10.30 -0.49 -8.37
C THR A 84 11.49 -1.33 -8.82
N SER A 85 12.48 -1.50 -7.94
CA SER A 85 13.66 -2.32 -8.19
C SER A 85 13.90 -3.33 -7.07
N ASP A 86 14.69 -4.36 -7.32
CA ASP A 86 15.03 -5.39 -6.33
C ASP A 86 15.71 -4.82 -5.09
N ASP A 87 16.48 -3.74 -5.25
CA ASP A 87 17.18 -3.06 -4.14
C ASP A 87 16.21 -2.37 -3.16
N GLU A 88 14.96 -2.15 -3.56
CA GLU A 88 13.94 -1.55 -2.73
C GLU A 88 13.18 -2.57 -1.87
N ALA A 89 13.29 -3.86 -2.19
CA ALA A 89 12.52 -4.91 -1.51
C ALA A 89 12.89 -5.07 -0.01
N PRO A 90 11.91 -5.32 0.87
CA PRO A 90 10.47 -5.37 0.58
C PRO A 90 9.87 -3.99 0.30
N VAL A 91 9.04 -3.90 -0.73
CA VAL A 91 8.42 -2.65 -1.15
C VAL A 91 6.90 -2.77 -1.28
N GLY A 92 6.17 -1.78 -0.77
CA GLY A 92 4.73 -1.68 -0.92
C GLY A 92 4.35 -0.68 -2.01
N ILE A 93 3.41 -1.04 -2.89
CA ILE A 93 2.75 -0.10 -3.78
C ILE A 93 1.48 0.42 -3.12
N GLN A 94 1.42 1.75 -2.90
CA GLN A 94 0.25 2.36 -2.29
C GLN A 94 -0.69 2.96 -3.35
N ILE A 95 -1.97 2.58 -3.28
CA ILE A 95 -3.04 3.10 -4.14
C ILE A 95 -4.07 3.89 -3.33
N TYR A 96 -4.76 4.82 -3.99
CA TYR A 96 -5.89 5.54 -3.40
C TYR A 96 -6.99 5.82 -4.42
N GLY A 97 -8.21 5.92 -3.93
CA GLY A 97 -9.39 6.23 -4.74
C GLY A 97 -10.64 6.20 -3.89
N SER A 98 -11.77 6.53 -4.51
CA SER A 98 -13.09 6.46 -3.85
C SER A 98 -14.06 5.53 -4.58
N ASP A 99 -13.76 5.14 -5.81
CA ASP A 99 -14.56 4.20 -6.58
C ASP A 99 -14.09 2.76 -6.30
N PRO A 100 -14.96 1.86 -5.82
CA PRO A 100 -14.57 0.50 -5.47
C PRO A 100 -14.07 -0.34 -6.64
N ASP A 101 -14.64 -0.17 -7.83
CA ASP A 101 -14.27 -0.95 -9.01
C ASP A 101 -12.90 -0.49 -9.53
N ALA A 102 -12.69 0.84 -9.59
CA ALA A 102 -11.39 1.41 -9.95
C ALA A 102 -10.29 1.00 -8.96
N MET A 103 -10.61 0.92 -7.66
CA MET A 103 -9.64 0.48 -6.64
C MET A 103 -9.25 -0.99 -6.80
N VAL A 104 -10.18 -1.87 -7.12
CA VAL A 104 -9.90 -3.29 -7.38
C VAL A 104 -9.05 -3.46 -8.63
N GLU A 105 -9.37 -2.79 -9.72
CA GLU A 105 -8.58 -2.86 -10.96
C GLU A 105 -7.17 -2.27 -10.77
N ALA A 106 -7.04 -1.14 -10.07
CA ALA A 106 -5.73 -0.59 -9.75
C ALA A 106 -4.89 -1.53 -8.87
N ALA A 107 -5.51 -2.24 -7.94
CA ALA A 107 -4.83 -3.23 -7.11
C ALA A 107 -4.32 -4.41 -7.94
N LYS A 108 -5.11 -4.93 -8.89
CA LYS A 108 -4.66 -5.96 -9.84
C LYS A 108 -3.49 -5.48 -10.70
N MET A 109 -3.54 -4.22 -11.16
CA MET A 109 -2.43 -3.65 -11.91
C MET A 109 -1.17 -3.52 -11.05
N ALA A 110 -1.27 -3.19 -9.78
CA ALA A 110 -0.15 -3.17 -8.83
C ALA A 110 0.41 -4.58 -8.58
N ASP A 111 -0.46 -5.59 -8.45
CA ASP A 111 -0.08 -7.00 -8.28
C ASP A 111 0.72 -7.51 -9.49
N HIS A 112 0.38 -7.07 -10.69
CA HIS A 112 1.02 -7.43 -11.96
C HIS A 112 1.94 -6.32 -12.49
N ALA A 113 2.47 -5.46 -11.63
CA ALA A 113 3.35 -4.36 -12.04
C ALA A 113 4.57 -4.79 -12.86
N PRO A 114 5.26 -5.92 -12.57
CA PRO A 114 6.39 -6.36 -13.38
C PRO A 114 6.06 -6.60 -14.86
N GLU A 115 4.88 -7.13 -15.15
CA GLU A 115 4.42 -7.38 -16.52
C GLU A 115 4.07 -6.07 -17.24
N LEU A 116 3.66 -5.04 -16.51
CA LEU A 116 3.23 -3.76 -17.06
C LEU A 116 4.39 -2.78 -17.29
N VAL A 117 5.31 -2.70 -16.34
CA VAL A 117 6.37 -1.66 -16.34
C VAL A 117 7.78 -2.23 -16.14
N GLY A 118 7.91 -3.54 -15.96
CA GLY A 118 9.17 -4.19 -15.58
C GLY A 118 9.56 -3.90 -14.12
N GLY A 119 10.73 -4.40 -13.71
CA GLY A 119 11.27 -4.24 -12.36
C GLY A 119 10.77 -5.29 -11.38
N HIS A 120 10.90 -5.00 -10.07
CA HIS A 120 10.55 -5.93 -8.99
C HIS A 120 9.02 -6.11 -8.82
N GLY A 121 8.26 -5.03 -8.97
CA GLY A 121 6.84 -5.00 -8.59
C GLY A 121 6.63 -4.63 -7.12
N CYS A 122 5.71 -5.32 -6.44
CA CYS A 122 5.49 -5.09 -5.02
C CYS A 122 5.45 -6.39 -4.21
N ASP A 123 5.80 -6.26 -2.95
CA ASP A 123 5.63 -7.32 -1.95
C ASP A 123 4.31 -7.16 -1.19
N VAL A 124 3.80 -5.93 -1.15
CA VAL A 124 2.57 -5.55 -0.45
C VAL A 124 1.78 -4.54 -1.29
N ILE A 125 0.46 -4.67 -1.32
CA ILE A 125 -0.44 -3.64 -1.83
C ILE A 125 -1.00 -2.88 -0.63
N ASP A 126 -0.81 -1.56 -0.61
CA ASP A 126 -1.27 -0.71 0.49
C ASP A 126 -2.38 0.24 0.05
N ILE A 127 -3.39 0.43 0.90
CA ILE A 127 -4.53 1.29 0.62
C ILE A 127 -4.43 2.57 1.46
N ASN A 128 -4.43 3.72 0.81
CA ASN A 128 -4.41 5.01 1.49
C ASN A 128 -5.81 5.45 1.92
N PHE A 129 -6.08 5.35 3.21
CA PHE A 129 -7.26 5.94 3.87
C PHE A 129 -6.89 7.08 4.83
N GLY A 130 -5.71 7.68 4.67
CA GLY A 130 -5.21 8.67 5.62
C GLY A 130 -4.83 10.04 5.05
N CYS A 131 -4.68 10.19 3.72
CA CYS A 131 -4.25 11.45 3.12
C CYS A 131 -5.27 12.57 3.39
N PRO A 132 -4.87 13.69 4.06
CA PRO A 132 -5.79 14.75 4.45
C PRO A 132 -5.95 15.85 3.39
N VAL A 133 -5.19 15.79 2.30
CA VAL A 133 -5.19 16.82 1.26
C VAL A 133 -6.62 17.06 0.76
N SER A 134 -7.10 18.29 0.81
CA SER A 134 -8.50 18.65 0.51
C SER A 134 -8.95 18.18 -0.87
N LYS A 135 -8.07 18.21 -1.86
CA LYS A 135 -8.34 17.74 -3.23
C LYS A 135 -8.64 16.22 -3.27
N ILE A 136 -8.10 15.44 -2.34
CA ILE A 136 -8.29 14.00 -2.21
C ILE A 136 -9.44 13.71 -1.25
N ALA A 137 -9.36 14.22 -0.03
CA ALA A 137 -10.35 13.97 1.01
C ALA A 137 -11.74 14.53 0.66
N GLY A 138 -11.80 15.67 0.00
CA GLY A 138 -13.05 16.27 -0.47
C GLY A 138 -13.78 15.45 -1.55
N ARG A 139 -13.08 14.53 -2.22
CA ARG A 139 -13.65 13.59 -3.19
C ARG A 139 -13.98 12.22 -2.57
N GLY A 140 -13.93 12.10 -1.25
CA GLY A 140 -14.21 10.84 -0.54
C GLY A 140 -13.10 9.80 -0.59
N ALA A 141 -11.89 10.17 -1.04
CA ALA A 141 -10.69 9.32 -1.03
C ALA A 141 -9.77 9.68 0.15
N GLY A 142 -8.71 8.91 0.38
CA GLY A 142 -7.80 9.15 1.49
C GLY A 142 -8.55 9.25 2.82
N SER A 143 -8.28 10.29 3.62
CA SER A 143 -8.97 10.49 4.91
C SER A 143 -10.47 10.79 4.77
N GLY A 144 -10.92 11.22 3.59
CA GLY A 144 -12.35 11.40 3.32
C GLY A 144 -13.15 10.10 3.39
N MET A 145 -12.50 8.97 3.07
CA MET A 145 -13.10 7.64 3.16
C MET A 145 -13.43 7.21 4.60
N MET A 146 -12.72 7.76 5.59
CA MET A 146 -12.96 7.45 7.01
C MET A 146 -14.36 7.87 7.50
N LYS A 147 -15.08 8.68 6.73
CA LYS A 147 -16.49 9.04 6.99
C LYS A 147 -17.46 7.90 6.66
N ASP A 148 -16.99 6.89 5.90
CA ASP A 148 -17.76 5.71 5.52
C ASP A 148 -16.95 4.42 5.80
N PRO A 149 -16.90 3.97 7.06
CA PRO A 149 -16.18 2.75 7.44
C PRO A 149 -16.66 1.49 6.71
N ASN A 150 -17.96 1.42 6.38
CA ASN A 150 -18.50 0.28 5.64
C ASN A 150 -17.92 0.19 4.24
N LYS A 151 -17.75 1.33 3.58
CA LYS A 151 -17.11 1.41 2.26
C LYS A 151 -15.62 1.07 2.34
N MET A 152 -14.90 1.51 3.39
CA MET A 152 -13.51 1.10 3.63
C MET A 152 -13.39 -0.42 3.72
N VAL A 153 -14.22 -1.05 4.54
CA VAL A 153 -14.23 -2.52 4.72
C VAL A 153 -14.55 -3.21 3.40
N MET A 154 -15.56 -2.74 2.69
CA MET A 154 -15.99 -3.32 1.40
C MET A 154 -14.87 -3.24 0.36
N ILE A 155 -14.22 -2.09 0.19
CA ILE A 155 -13.09 -1.91 -0.76
C ILE A 155 -11.94 -2.83 -0.37
N THR A 156 -11.53 -2.81 0.91
CA THR A 156 -10.42 -3.64 1.39
C THR A 156 -10.69 -5.12 1.15
N LYS A 157 -11.89 -5.61 1.48
CA LYS A 157 -12.28 -7.01 1.26
C LYS A 157 -12.21 -7.38 -0.22
N ARG A 158 -12.78 -6.56 -1.10
CA ARG A 158 -12.77 -6.83 -2.55
C ARG A 158 -11.34 -6.86 -3.12
N ILE A 159 -10.45 -6.00 -2.63
CA ILE A 159 -9.04 -5.99 -3.05
C ILE A 159 -8.36 -7.27 -2.58
N VAL A 160 -8.50 -7.65 -1.30
CA VAL A 160 -7.93 -8.89 -0.75
C VAL A 160 -8.38 -10.13 -1.53
N GLU A 161 -9.65 -10.17 -1.97
CA GLU A 161 -10.20 -11.27 -2.77
C GLU A 161 -9.68 -11.29 -4.23
N ALA A 162 -9.15 -10.16 -4.73
CA ALA A 162 -8.79 -9.97 -6.13
C ALA A 162 -7.29 -10.09 -6.44
N VAL A 163 -6.42 -10.05 -5.43
CA VAL A 163 -4.95 -10.02 -5.59
C VAL A 163 -4.27 -11.14 -4.83
N GLY A 164 -3.06 -11.50 -5.27
CA GLY A 164 -2.24 -12.54 -4.63
C GLY A 164 -1.35 -12.03 -3.51
N LYS A 165 -1.03 -10.75 -3.49
CA LYS A 165 -0.14 -10.13 -2.50
C LYS A 165 -0.86 -9.79 -1.19
N PRO A 166 -0.13 -9.73 -0.06
CA PRO A 166 -0.66 -9.17 1.18
C PRO A 166 -1.21 -7.76 0.98
N VAL A 167 -2.33 -7.44 1.63
CA VAL A 167 -2.96 -6.13 1.57
C VAL A 167 -2.87 -5.45 2.94
N THR A 168 -2.40 -4.22 2.96
CA THR A 168 -2.36 -3.37 4.14
C THR A 168 -3.20 -2.11 3.94
N VAL A 169 -3.54 -1.44 5.02
CA VAL A 169 -4.24 -0.16 4.98
C VAL A 169 -3.51 0.85 5.85
N LYS A 170 -3.30 2.04 5.31
CA LYS A 170 -2.76 3.17 6.07
C LYS A 170 -3.87 4.15 6.37
N THR A 171 -4.17 4.31 7.65
CA THR A 171 -5.12 5.30 8.17
C THR A 171 -4.40 6.48 8.83
N ARG A 172 -5.17 7.33 9.45
CA ARG A 172 -4.69 8.50 10.19
C ARG A 172 -4.97 8.36 11.67
#